data_b28437643bb15380d20d0134925e63e3
#
_entry.id   b28437643bb15380d20d0134925e63e3
#
_cell.length_a   1.000
_cell.length_b   1.000
_cell.length_c   1.000
_cell.angle_alpha   90.00
_cell.angle_beta   90.00
_cell.angle_gamma   90.00
#
_symmetry.space_group_name_H-M   'P 1'
#
loop_
_entity.id
_entity.type
_entity.pdbx_description
1 polymer ?
#
loop_
_entity_poly.entity_id
_entity_poly.type
_entity_poly.pdbx_seq_one_letter_code
_entity_poly.pdbx_strand_id
1 'polypeptide(L)'
;MTICLQLDHVNYSYGAAKIRVLSDVNADFESGKMYAITGPSGAGKSTLLSLLAGLDAPSDGVVRFEGEDIATTGYSKHRREHVSLVFQDHNLIDYLTPEENLRLVNPKADMKILEDLGLSREESKRNIMHLSGGQRQRVAVGRA
;
A
#
# COMPACT_ATOMS: atom_id res chain seq x y z
N MET A 1 0.86 -13.28 -20.65
CA MET A 1 0.57 -12.82 -19.29
C MET A 1 1.73 -11.94 -18.87
N THR A 2 1.48 -10.74 -18.38
CA THR A 2 2.55 -9.79 -18.08
C THR A 2 2.75 -9.76 -16.56
N ILE A 3 3.94 -10.14 -16.10
CA ILE A 3 4.34 -9.99 -14.69
C ILE A 3 4.53 -8.50 -14.43
N CYS A 4 3.80 -7.97 -13.44
CA CYS A 4 3.91 -6.57 -13.05
C CYS A 4 4.78 -6.35 -11.81
N LEU A 5 4.69 -7.27 -10.82
CA LEU A 5 5.56 -7.26 -9.64
C LEU A 5 6.22 -8.63 -9.46
N GLN A 6 7.46 -8.64 -9.02
CA GLN A 6 8.22 -9.86 -8.79
C GLN A 6 9.10 -9.74 -7.54
N LEU A 7 9.15 -10.81 -6.79
CA LEU A 7 10.13 -11.04 -5.73
C LEU A 7 11.13 -12.09 -6.22
N ASP A 8 12.40 -11.76 -6.18
CA ASP A 8 13.50 -12.58 -6.69
C ASP A 8 14.51 -12.80 -5.56
N HIS A 9 14.52 -14.00 -4.98
CA HIS A 9 15.34 -14.43 -3.85
C HIS A 9 15.32 -13.47 -2.64
N VAL A 10 14.15 -12.91 -2.33
CA VAL A 10 14.00 -11.88 -1.31
C VAL A 10 14.17 -12.43 0.10
N ASN A 11 15.09 -11.83 0.85
CA ASN A 11 15.32 -12.04 2.27
C ASN A 11 15.07 -10.74 3.03
N TYR A 12 14.53 -10.85 4.23
CA TYR A 12 14.34 -9.69 5.09
C TYR A 12 14.55 -10.02 6.56
N SER A 13 15.28 -9.15 7.25
CA SER A 13 15.56 -9.27 8.69
C SER A 13 15.39 -7.93 9.38
N TYR A 14 14.76 -7.92 10.56
CA TYR A 14 14.60 -6.73 11.39
C TYR A 14 15.76 -6.49 12.34
N GLY A 15 16.13 -5.23 12.48
CA GLY A 15 16.97 -4.69 13.53
C GLY A 15 18.42 -5.21 13.56
N ALA A 16 19.17 -4.74 14.56
CA ALA A 16 20.57 -5.11 14.74
C ALA A 16 20.77 -6.62 15.06
N ALA A 17 19.76 -7.26 15.66
CA ALA A 17 19.76 -8.69 15.97
C ALA A 17 19.50 -9.58 14.74
N LYS A 18 19.26 -8.99 13.56
CA LYS A 18 18.99 -9.70 12.29
C LYS A 18 17.93 -10.81 12.44
N ILE A 19 16.82 -10.50 13.10
CA ILE A 19 15.70 -11.44 13.21
C ILE A 19 15.12 -11.64 11.81
N ARG A 20 15.34 -12.83 11.25
CA ARG A 20 14.89 -13.16 9.89
C ARG A 20 13.38 -13.35 9.88
N VAL A 21 12.71 -12.64 8.99
CA VAL A 21 11.24 -12.66 8.79
C VAL A 21 10.86 -13.25 7.45
N LEU A 22 11.63 -12.95 6.40
CA LEU A 22 11.46 -13.53 5.08
C LEU A 22 12.75 -14.25 4.68
N SER A 23 12.63 -15.40 4.05
CA SER A 23 13.75 -16.25 3.67
C SER A 23 13.53 -16.78 2.26
N ASP A 24 14.37 -16.36 1.33
CA ASP A 24 14.41 -16.81 -0.06
C ASP A 24 13.03 -16.81 -0.75
N VAL A 25 12.29 -15.71 -0.59
CA VAL A 25 10.94 -15.59 -1.15
C VAL A 25 11.01 -15.28 -2.63
N ASN A 26 10.37 -16.13 -3.41
CA ASN A 26 10.21 -15.98 -4.85
C ASN A 26 8.73 -15.96 -5.18
N ALA A 27 8.24 -14.92 -5.87
CA ALA A 27 6.84 -14.80 -6.27
C ALA A 27 6.67 -13.84 -7.45
N ASP A 28 5.76 -14.19 -8.35
CA ASP A 28 5.37 -13.39 -9.50
C ASP A 28 3.90 -12.95 -9.37
N PHE A 29 3.65 -11.67 -9.60
CA PHE A 29 2.31 -11.09 -9.60
C PHE A 29 1.98 -10.56 -11.00
N GLU A 30 0.95 -11.13 -11.59
CA GLU A 30 0.53 -10.79 -12.95
C GLU A 30 -0.46 -9.63 -12.96
N SER A 31 -0.38 -8.80 -13.99
CA SER A 31 -1.33 -7.71 -14.22
C SER A 31 -2.76 -8.24 -14.39
N GLY A 32 -3.73 -7.52 -13.81
CA GLY A 32 -5.15 -7.85 -13.90
C GLY A 32 -5.60 -9.02 -13.00
N LYS A 33 -4.74 -9.56 -12.16
CA LYS A 33 -5.09 -10.61 -11.19
C LYS A 33 -5.19 -10.08 -9.77
N MET A 34 -6.00 -10.73 -8.97
CA MET A 34 -6.10 -10.53 -7.53
C MET A 34 -5.37 -11.66 -6.80
N TYR A 35 -4.54 -11.32 -5.84
CA TYR A 35 -3.78 -12.27 -5.02
C TYR A 35 -4.14 -12.10 -3.55
N ALA A 36 -4.31 -13.22 -2.85
CA ALA A 36 -4.49 -13.24 -1.40
C ALA A 36 -3.23 -13.82 -0.74
N ILE A 37 -2.59 -13.03 0.13
CA ILE A 37 -1.44 -13.48 0.92
C ILE A 37 -1.98 -13.96 2.28
N THR A 38 -1.94 -15.25 2.53
CA THR A 38 -2.49 -15.91 3.72
C THR A 38 -1.39 -16.50 4.60
N GLY A 39 -1.67 -16.70 5.87
CA GLY A 39 -0.76 -17.30 6.83
C GLY A 39 -1.04 -16.84 8.27
N PRO A 40 -0.41 -17.48 9.28
CA PRO A 40 -0.59 -17.12 10.68
C PRO A 40 -0.09 -15.70 10.99
N SER A 41 -0.47 -15.19 12.16
CA SER A 41 0.08 -13.92 12.66
C SER A 41 1.61 -14.05 12.81
N GLY A 42 2.34 -13.00 12.43
CA GLY A 42 3.81 -13.01 12.48
C GLY A 42 4.51 -13.71 11.31
N ALA A 43 3.78 -14.26 10.34
CA ALA A 43 4.37 -14.95 9.16
C ALA A 43 5.06 -14.01 8.15
N GLY A 44 5.15 -12.71 8.42
CA GLY A 44 5.81 -11.74 7.52
C GLY A 44 4.94 -11.15 6.42
N LYS A 45 3.60 -11.38 6.43
CA LYS A 45 2.70 -10.87 5.38
C LYS A 45 2.77 -9.35 5.20
N SER A 46 2.70 -8.59 6.29
CA SER A 46 2.80 -7.12 6.26
C SER A 46 4.19 -6.66 5.80
N THR A 47 5.24 -7.38 6.20
CA THR A 47 6.61 -7.14 5.73
C THR A 47 6.71 -7.33 4.22
N LEU A 48 6.14 -8.42 3.70
CA LEU A 48 6.11 -8.70 2.28
C LEU A 48 5.42 -7.58 1.50
N LEU A 49 4.23 -7.15 1.96
CA LEU A 49 3.50 -6.03 1.35
C LEU A 49 4.30 -4.72 1.42
N SER A 50 5.01 -4.46 2.52
CA SER A 50 5.88 -3.28 2.64
C SER A 50 7.03 -3.28 1.64
N LEU A 51 7.64 -4.44 1.37
CA LEU A 51 8.69 -4.58 0.36
C LEU A 51 8.12 -4.41 -1.05
N LEU A 52 6.98 -5.03 -1.38
CA LEU A 52 6.30 -4.87 -2.67
C LEU A 52 5.89 -3.41 -2.93
N ALA A 53 5.49 -2.69 -1.89
CA ALA A 53 5.15 -1.27 -1.98
C ALA A 53 6.37 -0.33 -1.97
N GLY A 54 7.58 -0.85 -1.76
CA GLY A 54 8.79 -0.04 -1.67
C GLY A 54 8.82 0.88 -0.43
N LEU A 55 8.13 0.49 0.66
CA LEU A 55 8.22 1.18 1.94
C LEU A 55 9.49 0.82 2.70
N ASP A 56 10.03 -0.36 2.41
CA ASP A 56 11.28 -0.85 2.97
C ASP A 56 12.08 -1.56 1.89
N ALA A 57 13.37 -1.81 2.15
CA ALA A 57 14.29 -2.48 1.25
C ALA A 57 14.55 -3.92 1.72
N PRO A 58 14.64 -4.90 0.83
CA PRO A 58 15.04 -6.26 1.21
C PRO A 58 16.48 -6.25 1.76
N SER A 59 16.77 -7.16 2.68
CA SER A 59 18.12 -7.38 3.20
C SER A 59 19.03 -8.04 2.14
N ASP A 60 18.41 -8.82 1.24
CA ASP A 60 19.05 -9.47 0.10
C ASP A 60 17.96 -9.86 -0.90
N GLY A 61 18.33 -10.08 -2.17
CA GLY A 61 17.40 -10.30 -3.26
C GLY A 61 16.86 -9.00 -3.85
N VAL A 62 15.89 -9.10 -4.76
CA VAL A 62 15.42 -7.95 -5.55
C VAL A 62 13.90 -7.95 -5.64
N VAL A 63 13.31 -6.76 -5.53
CA VAL A 63 11.90 -6.52 -5.89
C VAL A 63 11.88 -5.80 -7.23
N ARG A 64 11.12 -6.35 -8.19
CA ARG A 64 11.03 -5.78 -9.55
C ARG A 64 9.62 -5.30 -9.85
N PHE A 65 9.53 -4.20 -10.56
CA PHE A 65 8.31 -3.72 -11.19
C PHE A 65 8.53 -3.71 -12.72
N GLU A 66 7.69 -4.45 -13.45
CA GLU A 66 7.80 -4.61 -14.93
C GLU A 66 9.23 -5.01 -15.37
N GLY A 67 9.89 -5.87 -14.60
CA GLY A 67 11.23 -6.38 -14.87
C GLY A 67 12.38 -5.50 -14.35
N GLU A 68 12.11 -4.25 -13.94
CA GLU A 68 13.11 -3.33 -13.41
C GLU A 68 13.20 -3.37 -11.88
N ASP A 69 14.42 -3.37 -11.34
CA ASP A 69 14.65 -3.29 -9.90
C ASP A 69 14.18 -1.94 -9.34
N ILE A 70 13.23 -1.97 -8.39
CA ILE A 70 12.67 -0.76 -7.76
C ILE A 70 13.70 0.01 -6.93
N ALA A 71 14.78 -0.62 -6.47
CA ALA A 71 15.88 0.07 -5.80
C ALA A 71 16.65 0.95 -6.78
N THR A 72 16.83 0.50 -8.02
CA THR A 72 17.53 1.24 -9.08
C THR A 72 16.68 2.37 -9.63
N THR A 73 15.39 2.14 -9.87
CA THR A 73 14.44 3.16 -10.37
C THR A 73 14.03 4.15 -9.30
N GLY A 74 14.17 3.78 -8.03
CA GLY A 74 13.91 4.59 -6.84
C GLY A 74 12.59 4.28 -6.16
N TYR A 75 12.66 3.92 -4.86
CA TYR A 75 11.48 3.60 -4.02
C TYR A 75 10.44 4.72 -3.99
N SER A 76 10.87 5.98 -3.97
CA SER A 76 9.95 7.13 -3.97
C SER A 76 9.15 7.24 -5.26
N LYS A 77 9.79 6.96 -6.41
CA LYS A 77 9.12 6.92 -7.70
C LYS A 77 8.13 5.77 -7.75
N HIS A 78 8.54 4.57 -7.31
CA HIS A 78 7.69 3.40 -7.26
C HIS A 78 6.41 3.65 -6.45
N ARG A 79 6.52 4.21 -5.24
CA ARG A 79 5.37 4.57 -4.39
C ARG A 79 4.45 5.63 -4.98
N ARG A 80 5.00 6.57 -5.76
CA ARG A 80 4.22 7.67 -6.33
C ARG A 80 3.51 7.30 -7.61
N GLU A 81 4.12 6.44 -8.42
CA GLU A 81 3.71 6.23 -9.81
C GLU A 81 3.18 4.83 -10.10
N HIS A 82 3.58 3.82 -9.32
CA HIS A 82 3.34 2.43 -9.68
C HIS A 82 2.45 1.67 -8.71
N VAL A 83 2.41 2.05 -7.42
CA VAL A 83 1.65 1.31 -6.41
C VAL A 83 0.82 2.23 -5.54
N SER A 84 -0.31 1.72 -5.07
CA SER A 84 -1.09 2.33 -4.00
C SER A 84 -1.21 1.34 -2.85
N LEU A 85 -1.21 1.84 -1.61
CA LEU A 85 -1.28 1.03 -0.42
C LEU A 85 -2.37 1.52 0.52
N VAL A 86 -3.27 0.60 0.91
CA VAL A 86 -4.27 0.84 1.94
C VAL A 86 -3.83 0.10 3.21
N PHE A 87 -3.56 0.85 4.27
CA PHE A 87 -3.13 0.31 5.56
C PHE A 87 -4.33 -0.20 6.38
N GLN A 88 -4.07 -1.17 7.27
CA GLN A 88 -5.08 -1.69 8.18
C GLN A 88 -5.63 -0.60 9.11
N ASP A 89 -4.78 0.31 9.58
CA ASP A 89 -5.14 1.43 10.47
C ASP A 89 -5.58 2.68 9.69
N HIS A 90 -5.95 2.53 8.41
CA HIS A 90 -6.38 3.57 7.47
C HIS A 90 -5.33 4.64 7.16
N ASN A 91 -4.46 4.98 8.09
CA ASN A 91 -3.40 6.00 7.97
C ASN A 91 -3.91 7.36 7.42
N LEU A 92 -5.10 7.75 7.85
CA LEU A 92 -5.71 9.05 7.53
C LEU A 92 -5.23 10.12 8.49
N ILE A 93 -5.25 11.37 8.06
CA ILE A 93 -4.96 12.51 8.93
C ILE A 93 -6.23 12.87 9.71
N ASP A 94 -6.23 12.60 10.99
CA ASP A 94 -7.43 12.62 11.86
C ASP A 94 -8.12 13.98 11.98
N TYR A 95 -7.38 15.09 11.91
CA TYR A 95 -7.93 16.44 12.00
C TYR A 95 -8.42 16.99 10.65
N LEU A 96 -8.25 16.25 9.56
CA LEU A 96 -8.74 16.61 8.24
C LEU A 96 -10.09 15.93 7.94
N THR A 97 -10.79 16.47 6.95
CA THR A 97 -11.96 15.84 6.34
C THR A 97 -11.57 14.79 5.32
N PRO A 98 -12.49 13.91 4.87
CA PRO A 98 -12.28 13.02 3.74
C PRO A 98 -11.77 13.74 2.48
N GLU A 99 -12.41 14.85 2.11
CA GLU A 99 -11.99 15.64 0.95
C GLU A 99 -10.55 16.14 1.07
N GLU A 100 -10.16 16.64 2.23
CA GLU A 100 -8.81 17.13 2.48
C GLU A 100 -7.79 15.98 2.46
N ASN A 101 -8.13 14.81 3.01
CA ASN A 101 -7.29 13.62 2.94
C ASN A 101 -7.01 13.19 1.48
N LEU A 102 -8.01 13.22 0.60
CA LEU A 102 -7.81 12.93 -0.83
C LEU A 102 -6.89 13.97 -1.49
N ARG A 103 -7.10 15.24 -1.21
CA ARG A 103 -6.32 16.34 -1.80
C ARG A 103 -4.85 16.36 -1.39
N LEU A 104 -4.47 15.69 -0.29
CA LEU A 104 -3.07 15.52 0.07
C LEU A 104 -2.28 14.73 -0.98
N VAL A 105 -2.91 13.75 -1.60
CA VAL A 105 -2.28 12.91 -2.63
C VAL A 105 -2.52 13.48 -4.03
N ASN A 106 -3.73 13.91 -4.29
CA ASN A 106 -4.10 14.53 -5.56
C ASN A 106 -4.90 15.82 -5.33
N PRO A 107 -4.26 17.01 -5.46
CA PRO A 107 -4.95 18.29 -5.28
C PRO A 107 -6.15 18.51 -6.21
N LYS A 108 -6.21 17.77 -7.33
CA LYS A 108 -7.28 17.80 -8.31
C LYS A 108 -8.23 16.60 -8.20
N ALA A 109 -8.22 15.88 -7.07
CA ALA A 109 -9.08 14.72 -6.88
C ALA A 109 -10.55 15.09 -7.09
N ASP A 110 -11.26 14.26 -7.85
CA ASP A 110 -12.71 14.39 -8.03
C ASP A 110 -13.39 13.85 -6.77
N MET A 111 -14.14 14.70 -6.10
CA MET A 111 -14.89 14.34 -4.88
C MET A 111 -15.99 13.32 -5.13
N LYS A 112 -16.37 13.12 -6.39
CA LYS A 112 -17.28 12.05 -6.79
C LYS A 112 -16.77 10.66 -6.38
N ILE A 113 -15.46 10.46 -6.27
CA ILE A 113 -14.84 9.21 -5.76
C ILE A 113 -15.42 8.86 -4.39
N LEU A 114 -15.59 9.82 -3.49
CA LEU A 114 -16.17 9.58 -2.16
C LEU A 114 -17.64 9.19 -2.23
N GLU A 115 -18.42 9.82 -3.11
CA GLU A 115 -19.83 9.48 -3.35
C GLU A 115 -19.95 8.06 -3.92
N ASP A 116 -19.12 7.70 -4.89
CA ASP A 116 -19.06 6.37 -5.52
C ASP A 116 -18.66 5.27 -4.52
N LEU A 117 -17.88 5.63 -3.50
CA LEU A 117 -17.51 4.77 -2.38
C LEU A 117 -18.57 4.76 -1.25
N GLY A 118 -19.68 5.46 -1.43
CA GLY A 118 -20.83 5.46 -0.51
C GLY A 118 -20.70 6.41 0.67
N LEU A 119 -19.93 7.50 0.54
CA LEU A 119 -19.96 8.62 1.48
C LEU A 119 -20.89 9.72 0.93
N SER A 120 -21.78 10.23 1.77
CA SER A 120 -22.58 11.40 1.41
C SER A 120 -21.68 12.67 1.36
N ARG A 121 -22.19 13.71 0.70
CA ARG A 121 -21.51 15.03 0.67
C ARG A 121 -21.30 15.62 2.06
N GLU A 122 -22.23 15.36 2.97
CA GLU A 122 -22.11 15.83 4.34
C GLU A 122 -21.00 15.07 5.09
N GLU A 123 -20.93 13.74 4.93
CA GLU A 123 -19.89 12.90 5.52
C GLU A 123 -18.51 13.24 4.96
N SER A 124 -18.41 13.57 3.68
CA SER A 124 -17.16 13.97 3.02
C SER A 124 -16.55 15.26 3.58
N LYS A 125 -17.35 16.09 4.25
CA LYS A 125 -16.94 17.36 4.88
C LYS A 125 -16.84 17.29 6.41
N ARG A 126 -17.18 16.16 7.02
CA ARG A 126 -17.00 15.96 8.46
C ARG A 126 -15.56 15.63 8.78
N ASN A 127 -15.15 15.93 10.00
CA ASN A 127 -13.87 15.48 10.53
C ASN A 127 -13.82 13.93 10.52
N ILE A 128 -12.68 13.37 10.10
CA ILE A 128 -12.44 11.90 10.04
C ILE A 128 -12.80 11.20 11.35
N MET A 129 -12.55 11.83 12.50
CA MET A 129 -12.84 11.25 13.81
C MET A 129 -14.33 10.99 14.06
N HIS A 130 -15.21 11.67 13.34
CA HIS A 130 -16.67 11.49 13.44
C HIS A 130 -17.22 10.44 12.47
N LEU A 131 -16.36 9.79 11.70
CA LEU A 131 -16.74 8.72 10.78
C LEU A 131 -16.61 7.35 11.44
N SER A 132 -17.47 6.41 11.02
CA SER A 132 -17.34 5.00 11.41
C SER A 132 -16.04 4.38 10.83
N GLY A 133 -15.60 3.26 11.39
CA GLY A 133 -14.44 2.52 10.88
C GLY A 133 -14.58 2.15 9.40
N GLY A 134 -15.77 1.69 8.98
CA GLY A 134 -16.05 1.38 7.58
C GLY A 134 -16.03 2.60 6.65
N GLN A 135 -16.50 3.76 7.13
CA GLN A 135 -16.40 5.02 6.38
C GLN A 135 -14.93 5.45 6.23
N ARG A 136 -14.15 5.40 7.31
CA ARG A 136 -12.70 5.68 7.26
C ARG A 136 -11.96 4.75 6.31
N GLN A 137 -12.31 3.46 6.28
CA GLN A 137 -11.74 2.50 5.33
C GLN A 137 -12.04 2.91 3.88
N ARG A 138 -13.27 3.33 3.59
CA ARG A 138 -13.64 3.81 2.24
C ARG A 138 -12.87 5.08 1.85
N VAL A 139 -12.67 6.01 2.78
CA VAL A 139 -11.82 7.19 2.54
C VAL A 139 -10.37 6.78 2.23
N ALA A 140 -9.81 5.82 2.98
CA ALA A 140 -8.47 5.31 2.75
C ALA A 140 -8.32 4.66 1.36
N VAL A 141 -9.35 3.92 0.91
CA VAL A 141 -9.41 3.36 -0.45
C VAL A 141 -9.47 4.47 -1.50
N GLY A 142 -10.31 5.49 -1.30
CA GLY A 142 -10.43 6.61 -2.24
C GLY A 142 -9.18 7.47 -2.33
N ARG A 143 -8.36 7.51 -1.28
CA ARG A 143 -7.08 8.23 -1.27
C ARG A 143 -5.96 7.46 -1.97
N ALA A 144 -5.99 6.13 -1.95
CA ALA A 144 -5.01 5.25 -2.59
C ALA A 144 -5.14 5.25 -4.11
#